data_faf9e982bf3dd34a02b0091c5f93548c
#
_entry.id   faf9e982bf3dd34a02b0091c5f93548c
#
_cell.length_a   1.000
_cell.length_b   1.000
_cell.length_c   1.000
_cell.angle_alpha   90.00
_cell.angle_beta   90.00
_cell.angle_gamma   90.00
#
_symmetry.space_group_name_H-M   'P 1'
#
loop_
_entity.id
_entity.type
_entity.pdbx_description
1 polymer ?
#
loop_
_entity_poly.entity_id
_entity_poly.type
_entity_poly.pdbx_seq_one_letter_code
_entity_poly.pdbx_strand_id
1 'polypeptide(L)'
;PAFGARADSKAEDARAGAAPHGSEGPRYPGTSRRLDPEQRAARIARGLPYALRLDVAKALDQTGALTWHDRERGTIASDPLLHGDVVLARKETPTSYHLSVTLDDHVQGVTLVTRGTDLFEATHIHRLLQALLGLATPDYHHHALIQGPGGERLAKRGGAPTLATRGAAGR
;
A
#
# COMPACT_ATOMS: atom_id res chain seq x y z
N PRO A 1 2.97 -2.04 -20.46
CA PRO A 1 2.91 -1.24 -19.24
C PRO A 1 2.29 -2.06 -18.11
N ALA A 2 2.87 -1.98 -16.87
CA ALA A 2 2.35 -2.64 -15.68
C ALA A 2 1.08 -1.95 -15.14
N PHE A 3 0.84 -0.71 -15.58
CA PHE A 3 -0.32 0.06 -15.19
C PHE A 3 -1.50 -0.25 -16.11
N GLY A 4 -2.58 -0.80 -15.55
CA GLY A 4 -3.81 -1.10 -16.26
C GLY A 4 -5.02 -0.55 -15.50
N ALA A 5 -5.87 0.24 -16.17
CA ALA A 5 -7.18 0.58 -15.64
C ALA A 5 -8.02 -0.69 -15.56
N ARG A 6 -8.54 -1.03 -14.38
CA ARG A 6 -9.42 -2.17 -14.16
C ARG A 6 -10.70 -1.66 -13.49
N ALA A 7 -11.83 -1.90 -14.13
CA ALA A 7 -13.12 -1.57 -13.55
C ALA A 7 -13.52 -2.70 -12.60
N ASP A 8 -13.38 -2.45 -11.30
CA ASP A 8 -13.81 -3.35 -10.23
C ASP A 8 -15.04 -2.74 -9.56
N SER A 9 -16.09 -3.51 -9.42
CA SER A 9 -17.28 -3.07 -8.68
C SER A 9 -17.09 -3.36 -7.18
N LYS A 10 -17.79 -2.59 -6.32
CA LYS A 10 -17.85 -2.84 -4.87
C LYS A 10 -18.37 -4.24 -4.54
N ALA A 11 -19.16 -4.85 -5.45
CA ALA A 11 -19.66 -6.23 -5.35
C ALA A 11 -18.55 -7.27 -5.61
N GLU A 12 -17.50 -6.92 -6.36
CA GLU A 12 -16.32 -7.79 -6.58
C GLU A 12 -15.40 -7.77 -5.37
N ASP A 13 -15.26 -6.63 -4.68
CA ASP A 13 -14.56 -6.55 -3.40
C ASP A 13 -15.26 -7.41 -2.31
N ALA A 14 -16.60 -7.52 -2.33
CA ALA A 14 -17.34 -8.38 -1.40
C ALA A 14 -17.14 -9.89 -1.66
N ARG A 15 -16.91 -10.30 -2.92
CA ARG A 15 -16.55 -11.69 -3.26
C ARG A 15 -15.10 -12.04 -2.91
N ALA A 16 -14.28 -11.04 -2.65
CA ALA A 16 -12.90 -11.22 -2.19
C ALA A 16 -12.79 -11.81 -0.77
N GLY A 17 -13.90 -11.91 -0.03
CA GLY A 17 -13.93 -12.56 1.29
C GLY A 17 -13.50 -14.04 1.31
N ALA A 18 -13.44 -14.69 0.13
CA ALA A 18 -12.93 -16.05 -0.03
C ALA A 18 -11.47 -16.11 -0.54
N ALA A 19 -10.85 -14.95 -0.83
CA ALA A 19 -9.48 -14.88 -1.32
C ALA A 19 -8.47 -14.95 -0.16
N PRO A 20 -7.25 -15.48 -0.39
CA PRO A 20 -6.19 -15.44 0.61
C PRO A 20 -5.98 -14.01 1.12
N HIS A 21 -5.89 -13.85 2.44
CA HIS A 21 -5.61 -12.55 3.04
C HIS A 21 -4.16 -12.14 2.76
N GLY A 22 -3.96 -10.92 2.25
CA GLY A 22 -2.68 -10.23 2.26
C GLY A 22 -2.52 -9.44 3.56
N SER A 23 -1.39 -8.76 3.74
CA SER A 23 -1.10 -7.94 4.93
C SER A 23 -2.12 -6.79 5.16
N GLU A 24 -2.83 -6.37 4.12
CA GLU A 24 -3.83 -5.28 4.17
C GLU A 24 -5.28 -5.76 3.93
N GLY A 25 -5.54 -7.05 4.04
CA GLY A 25 -6.86 -7.64 3.82
C GLY A 25 -6.92 -8.64 2.66
N PRO A 26 -8.11 -8.96 2.13
CA PRO A 26 -8.25 -9.95 1.07
C PRO A 26 -7.52 -9.54 -0.20
N ARG A 27 -6.72 -10.46 -0.75
CA ARG A 27 -6.04 -10.23 -2.03
C ARG A 27 -7.05 -10.13 -3.16
N TYR A 28 -6.78 -9.25 -4.11
CA TYR A 28 -7.60 -9.14 -5.31
C TYR A 28 -7.59 -10.45 -6.13
N PRO A 29 -8.76 -11.07 -6.41
CA PRO A 29 -8.84 -12.37 -7.09
C PRO A 29 -8.58 -12.28 -8.60
N GLY A 30 -8.31 -11.09 -9.16
CA GLY A 30 -7.99 -10.93 -10.58
C GLY A 30 -9.22 -10.96 -11.53
N THR A 31 -10.42 -10.77 -11.03
CA THR A 31 -11.67 -10.87 -11.80
C THR A 31 -11.68 -10.01 -13.06
N SER A 32 -11.18 -8.77 -12.99
CA SER A 32 -11.13 -7.86 -14.14
C SER A 32 -9.87 -8.01 -15.02
N ARG A 33 -8.95 -8.92 -14.67
CA ARG A 33 -7.76 -9.20 -15.52
C ARG A 33 -8.16 -9.75 -16.90
N ARG A 34 -9.28 -10.48 -16.96
CA ARG A 34 -9.79 -11.12 -18.17
C ARG A 34 -10.59 -10.19 -19.08
N LEU A 35 -10.89 -8.97 -18.62
CA LEU A 35 -11.56 -7.99 -19.48
C LEU A 35 -10.62 -7.52 -20.58
N ASP A 36 -11.09 -7.56 -21.81
CA ASP A 36 -10.40 -6.93 -22.93
C ASP A 36 -10.42 -5.39 -22.81
N PRO A 37 -9.60 -4.67 -23.59
CA PRO A 37 -9.54 -3.21 -23.53
C PRO A 37 -10.87 -2.52 -23.83
N GLU A 38 -11.67 -3.06 -24.76
CA GLU A 38 -12.96 -2.46 -25.15
C GLU A 38 -14.00 -2.62 -24.05
N GLN A 39 -14.12 -3.82 -23.46
CA GLN A 39 -14.98 -4.08 -22.32
C GLN A 39 -14.64 -3.17 -21.14
N ARG A 40 -13.34 -2.94 -20.90
CA ARG A 40 -12.86 -2.06 -19.86
C ARG A 40 -13.23 -0.61 -20.13
N ALA A 41 -12.98 -0.13 -21.35
CA ALA A 41 -13.34 1.22 -21.77
C ALA A 41 -14.84 1.47 -21.69
N ALA A 42 -15.67 0.49 -22.14
CA ALA A 42 -17.11 0.58 -22.08
C ALA A 42 -17.63 0.69 -20.63
N ARG A 43 -17.06 -0.05 -19.67
CA ARG A 43 -17.44 0.06 -18.25
C ARG A 43 -17.11 1.43 -17.68
N ILE A 44 -15.93 1.98 -17.98
CA ILE A 44 -15.52 3.31 -17.58
C ILE A 44 -16.45 4.38 -18.17
N ALA A 45 -16.75 4.30 -19.48
CA ALA A 45 -17.62 5.23 -20.19
C ALA A 45 -19.06 5.25 -19.62
N ARG A 46 -19.55 4.11 -19.13
CA ARG A 46 -20.85 4.03 -18.42
C ARG A 46 -20.85 4.66 -17.04
N GLY A 47 -19.73 5.22 -16.61
CA GLY A 47 -19.61 5.88 -15.30
C GLY A 47 -19.66 4.94 -14.09
N LEU A 48 -19.48 3.63 -14.30
CA LEU A 48 -19.46 2.66 -13.20
C LEU A 48 -18.27 2.91 -12.25
N PRO A 49 -18.39 2.61 -10.96
CA PRO A 49 -17.26 2.66 -10.05
C PRO A 49 -16.14 1.74 -10.52
N TYR A 50 -14.91 2.21 -10.45
CA TYR A 50 -13.73 1.40 -10.79
C TYR A 50 -12.55 1.70 -9.88
N ALA A 51 -11.62 0.74 -9.80
CA ALA A 51 -10.30 0.93 -9.21
C ALA A 51 -9.22 0.67 -10.26
N LEU A 52 -8.17 1.49 -10.22
CA LEU A 52 -6.94 1.24 -10.95
C LEU A 52 -6.01 0.44 -10.04
N ARG A 53 -5.59 -0.73 -10.50
CA ARG A 53 -4.69 -1.59 -9.74
C ARG A 53 -3.36 -1.76 -10.44
N LEU A 54 -2.30 -1.86 -9.66
CA LEU A 54 -0.99 -2.30 -10.11
C LEU A 54 -1.03 -3.83 -10.27
N ASP A 55 -0.66 -4.33 -11.44
CA ASP A 55 -0.38 -5.75 -11.66
C ASP A 55 1.01 -6.03 -11.11
N VAL A 56 1.06 -6.49 -9.85
CA VAL A 56 2.33 -6.64 -9.12
C VAL A 56 3.24 -7.67 -9.75
N ALA A 57 2.70 -8.79 -10.23
CA ALA A 57 3.52 -9.81 -10.90
C ALA A 57 4.19 -9.25 -12.15
N LYS A 58 3.41 -8.58 -13.01
CA LYS A 58 3.93 -7.94 -14.23
C LYS A 58 4.89 -6.79 -13.94
N ALA A 59 4.68 -6.08 -12.84
CA ALA A 59 5.60 -5.03 -12.38
C ALA A 59 6.95 -5.62 -11.98
N LEU A 60 6.97 -6.73 -11.26
CA LEU A 60 8.20 -7.44 -10.88
C LEU A 60 8.95 -8.00 -12.09
N ASP A 61 8.24 -8.49 -13.11
CA ASP A 61 8.88 -8.92 -14.37
C ASP A 61 9.65 -7.76 -15.04
N GLN A 62 9.22 -6.52 -14.84
CA GLN A 62 9.88 -5.34 -15.41
C GLN A 62 11.03 -4.81 -14.56
N THR A 63 10.93 -4.89 -13.24
CA THR A 63 11.92 -4.32 -12.33
C THR A 63 12.96 -5.32 -11.86
N GLY A 64 12.66 -6.62 -11.93
CA GLY A 64 13.48 -7.66 -11.33
C GLY A 64 13.42 -7.65 -9.80
N ALA A 65 14.36 -8.37 -9.19
CA ALA A 65 14.50 -8.43 -7.73
C ALA A 65 14.91 -7.07 -7.16
N LEU A 66 14.25 -6.67 -6.10
CA LEU A 66 14.46 -5.38 -5.44
C LEU A 66 14.85 -5.58 -3.98
N THR A 67 15.62 -4.62 -3.45
CA THR A 67 15.94 -4.53 -2.02
C THR A 67 15.68 -3.12 -1.53
N TRP A 68 15.52 -2.97 -0.21
CA TRP A 68 15.47 -1.71 0.50
C TRP A 68 16.17 -1.84 1.85
N HIS A 69 16.53 -0.75 2.49
CA HIS A 69 17.28 -0.76 3.74
C HIS A 69 16.45 -0.26 4.91
N ASP A 70 16.42 -1.06 6.00
CA ASP A 70 15.84 -0.68 7.28
C ASP A 70 16.97 -0.50 8.31
N ARG A 71 16.97 0.60 9.03
CA ARG A 71 18.09 0.92 9.96
C ARG A 71 18.24 -0.07 11.10
N GLU A 72 17.17 -0.76 11.48
CA GLU A 72 17.23 -1.75 12.55
C GLU A 72 17.41 -3.19 12.02
N ARG A 73 16.91 -3.46 10.81
CA ARG A 73 16.87 -4.82 10.25
C ARG A 73 17.85 -5.04 9.10
N GLY A 74 18.55 -3.98 8.67
CA GLY A 74 19.50 -4.05 7.56
C GLY A 74 18.82 -4.13 6.19
N THR A 75 19.46 -4.79 5.25
CA THR A 75 18.95 -4.95 3.88
C THR A 75 17.88 -5.99 3.81
N ILE A 76 16.70 -5.61 3.33
CA ILE A 76 15.50 -6.44 3.19
C ILE A 76 15.27 -6.76 1.71
N ALA A 77 15.11 -8.04 1.38
CA ALA A 77 14.62 -8.46 0.06
C ALA A 77 13.14 -8.08 -0.07
N SER A 78 12.81 -7.36 -1.13
CA SER A 78 11.41 -6.90 -1.35
C SER A 78 10.56 -8.05 -1.89
N ASP A 79 9.41 -8.30 -1.25
CA ASP A 79 8.40 -9.26 -1.71
C ASP A 79 7.03 -8.59 -1.88
N PRO A 80 6.81 -7.82 -2.95
CA PRO A 80 5.54 -7.17 -3.19
C PRO A 80 4.38 -8.14 -3.48
N LEU A 81 4.67 -9.41 -3.85
CA LEU A 81 3.64 -10.43 -4.12
C LEU A 81 2.80 -10.77 -2.88
N LEU A 82 3.30 -10.50 -1.68
CA LEU A 82 2.55 -10.63 -0.43
C LEU A 82 1.22 -9.84 -0.45
N HIS A 83 1.17 -8.72 -1.15
CA HIS A 83 -0.02 -7.86 -1.24
C HIS A 83 -0.97 -8.26 -2.39
N GLY A 84 -0.49 -8.96 -3.41
CA GLY A 84 -1.22 -9.11 -4.66
C GLY A 84 -1.38 -7.77 -5.40
N ASP A 85 -2.39 -7.63 -6.26
CA ASP A 85 -2.62 -6.39 -7.00
C ASP A 85 -3.17 -5.28 -6.09
N VAL A 86 -2.40 -4.23 -5.89
CA VAL A 86 -2.77 -3.12 -5.01
C VAL A 86 -3.50 -2.00 -5.75
N VAL A 87 -4.43 -1.35 -5.07
CA VAL A 87 -5.14 -0.19 -5.61
C VAL A 87 -4.21 1.02 -5.65
N LEU A 88 -4.12 1.67 -6.81
CA LEU A 88 -3.40 2.94 -6.98
C LEU A 88 -4.34 4.15 -7.04
N ALA A 89 -5.56 3.97 -7.55
CA ALA A 89 -6.56 5.02 -7.62
C ALA A 89 -7.97 4.41 -7.71
N ARG A 90 -8.99 5.19 -7.38
CA ARG A 90 -10.41 4.89 -7.60
C ARG A 90 -11.06 6.06 -8.31
N LYS A 91 -12.23 5.85 -8.89
CA LYS A 91 -12.98 6.91 -9.56
C LYS A 91 -13.18 8.15 -8.67
N GLU A 92 -13.60 7.95 -7.42
CA GLU A 92 -13.89 9.01 -6.46
C GLU A 92 -12.65 9.45 -5.65
N THR A 93 -11.59 8.64 -5.65
CA THR A 93 -10.35 8.90 -4.92
C THR A 93 -9.17 8.70 -5.87
N PRO A 94 -8.66 9.75 -6.51
CA PRO A 94 -7.75 9.65 -7.65
C PRO A 94 -6.35 9.13 -7.29
N THR A 95 -6.09 8.85 -6.01
CA THR A 95 -4.83 8.28 -5.55
C THR A 95 -5.04 7.37 -4.34
N SER A 96 -4.12 6.43 -4.13
CA SER A 96 -4.05 5.60 -2.92
C SER A 96 -2.93 6.07 -2.01
N TYR A 97 -2.95 5.63 -0.75
CA TYR A 97 -1.86 5.87 0.20
C TYR A 97 -0.49 5.47 -0.39
N HIS A 98 -0.39 4.27 -0.97
CA HIS A 98 0.88 3.80 -1.53
C HIS A 98 1.45 4.73 -2.60
N LEU A 99 0.60 5.17 -3.53
CA LEU A 99 1.04 6.06 -4.61
C LEU A 99 1.36 7.45 -4.09
N SER A 100 0.48 8.02 -3.25
CA SER A 100 0.69 9.37 -2.70
C SER A 100 1.97 9.46 -1.88
N VAL A 101 2.14 8.59 -0.88
CA VAL A 101 3.31 8.68 0.02
C VAL A 101 4.62 8.47 -0.73
N THR A 102 4.64 7.55 -1.73
CA THR A 102 5.85 7.32 -2.52
C THR A 102 6.25 8.54 -3.35
N LEU A 103 5.27 9.25 -3.93
CA LEU A 103 5.52 10.46 -4.70
C LEU A 103 5.84 11.65 -3.80
N ASP A 104 5.12 11.83 -2.70
CA ASP A 104 5.31 12.93 -1.76
C ASP A 104 6.70 12.86 -1.11
N ASP A 105 7.14 11.68 -0.68
CA ASP A 105 8.48 11.46 -0.13
C ASP A 105 9.57 11.85 -1.15
N HIS A 106 9.38 11.47 -2.42
CA HIS A 106 10.33 11.83 -3.47
C HIS A 106 10.36 13.34 -3.73
N VAL A 107 9.19 13.98 -3.91
CA VAL A 107 9.10 15.42 -4.19
C VAL A 107 9.65 16.26 -3.05
N GLN A 108 9.47 15.80 -1.80
CA GLN A 108 9.98 16.47 -0.61
C GLN A 108 11.47 16.16 -0.32
N GLY A 109 12.09 15.28 -1.10
CA GLY A 109 13.49 14.89 -0.91
C GLY A 109 13.73 14.10 0.38
N VAL A 110 12.74 13.31 0.82
CA VAL A 110 12.85 12.47 2.02
C VAL A 110 13.92 11.41 1.81
N THR A 111 14.93 11.39 2.68
CA THR A 111 16.03 10.41 2.67
C THR A 111 15.88 9.32 3.71
N LEU A 112 15.03 9.53 4.72
CA LEU A 112 14.72 8.57 5.78
C LEU A 112 13.23 8.63 6.11
N VAL A 113 12.53 7.51 5.93
CA VAL A 113 11.13 7.33 6.33
C VAL A 113 11.08 6.66 7.70
N THR A 114 10.57 7.37 8.71
CA THR A 114 10.37 6.81 10.05
C THR A 114 8.89 6.57 10.29
N ARG A 115 8.51 5.32 10.65
CA ARG A 115 7.11 4.93 10.87
C ARG A 115 6.99 3.67 11.74
N GLY A 116 5.77 3.30 12.11
CA GLY A 116 5.50 2.09 12.89
C GLY A 116 5.69 0.80 12.09
N THR A 117 6.01 -0.29 12.79
CA THR A 117 6.17 -1.64 12.20
C THR A 117 4.92 -2.18 11.54
N ASP A 118 3.75 -1.62 11.79
CA ASP A 118 2.49 -1.95 11.10
C ASP A 118 2.50 -1.57 9.60
N LEU A 119 3.40 -0.67 9.20
CA LEU A 119 3.60 -0.30 7.80
C LEU A 119 4.83 -0.97 7.14
N PHE A 120 5.46 -1.91 7.85
CA PHE A 120 6.66 -2.59 7.34
C PHE A 120 6.39 -3.29 6.01
N GLU A 121 5.33 -4.09 5.94
CA GLU A 121 4.93 -4.81 4.74
C GLU A 121 4.61 -3.87 3.57
N ALA A 122 3.99 -2.71 3.84
CA ALA A 122 3.69 -1.72 2.81
C ALA A 122 4.95 -1.20 2.08
N THR A 123 6.13 -1.28 2.71
CA THR A 123 7.40 -0.86 2.11
C THR A 123 7.74 -1.66 0.86
N HIS A 124 7.34 -2.92 0.78
CA HIS A 124 7.54 -3.74 -0.41
C HIS A 124 6.87 -3.14 -1.65
N ILE A 125 5.66 -2.59 -1.47
CA ILE A 125 4.91 -1.92 -2.55
C ILE A 125 5.52 -0.55 -2.86
N HIS A 126 5.93 0.23 -1.84
CA HIS A 126 6.57 1.53 -2.06
C HIS A 126 7.88 1.35 -2.84
N ARG A 127 8.69 0.33 -2.48
CA ARG A 127 9.92 0.01 -3.19
C ARG A 127 9.67 -0.36 -4.66
N LEU A 128 8.62 -1.13 -4.94
CA LEU A 128 8.22 -1.47 -6.30
C LEU A 128 7.80 -0.23 -7.09
N LEU A 129 6.98 0.65 -6.48
CA LEU A 129 6.56 1.90 -7.13
C LEU A 129 7.76 2.82 -7.40
N GLN A 130 8.71 2.95 -6.48
CA GLN A 130 9.94 3.70 -6.68
C GLN A 130 10.71 3.18 -7.90
N ALA A 131 10.88 1.87 -8.02
CA ALA A 131 11.57 1.27 -9.17
C ALA A 131 10.86 1.53 -10.50
N LEU A 132 9.54 1.35 -10.54
CA LEU A 132 8.72 1.57 -11.73
C LEU A 132 8.72 3.03 -12.20
N LEU A 133 8.82 3.97 -11.26
CA LEU A 133 8.78 5.40 -11.53
C LEU A 133 10.18 6.03 -11.66
N GLY A 134 11.24 5.25 -11.47
CA GLY A 134 12.62 5.73 -11.50
C GLY A 134 12.97 6.69 -10.36
N LEU A 135 12.34 6.52 -9.20
CA LEU A 135 12.54 7.36 -8.03
C LEU A 135 13.67 6.82 -7.13
N ALA A 136 14.33 7.71 -6.40
CA ALA A 136 15.28 7.32 -5.37
C ALA A 136 14.58 6.54 -4.25
N THR A 137 15.30 5.57 -3.68
CA THR A 137 14.81 4.79 -2.55
C THR A 137 15.37 5.39 -1.26
N PRO A 138 14.53 5.89 -0.33
CA PRO A 138 14.99 6.34 0.97
C PRO A 138 15.40 5.17 1.87
N ASP A 139 16.14 5.43 2.93
CA ASP A 139 16.24 4.53 4.07
C ASP A 139 14.92 4.47 4.84
N TYR A 140 14.71 3.38 5.55
CA TYR A 140 13.54 3.20 6.43
C TYR A 140 13.97 2.95 7.87
N HIS A 141 13.13 3.36 8.80
CA HIS A 141 13.22 3.02 10.21
C HIS A 141 11.83 2.65 10.73
N HIS A 142 11.59 1.37 10.92
CA HIS A 142 10.31 0.87 11.44
C HIS A 142 10.42 0.64 12.95
N HIS A 143 9.95 1.62 13.72
CA HIS A 143 9.94 1.52 15.18
C HIS A 143 8.80 0.61 15.70
N ALA A 144 8.98 0.02 16.88
CA ALA A 144 7.96 -0.76 17.55
C ALA A 144 6.71 0.09 17.84
N LEU A 145 5.54 -0.56 17.79
CA LEU A 145 4.28 0.09 18.16
C LEU A 145 4.18 0.25 19.68
N ILE A 146 3.70 1.40 20.12
CA ILE A 146 3.42 1.63 21.53
C ILE A 146 2.13 0.90 21.88
N GLN A 147 2.21 0.07 22.92
CA GLN A 147 1.09 -0.70 23.44
C GLN A 147 0.58 -0.11 24.74
N GLY A 148 -0.72 -0.29 25.02
CA GLY A 148 -1.33 0.01 26.31
C GLY A 148 -1.01 -1.06 27.34
N PRO A 149 -1.46 -0.87 28.60
CA PRO A 149 -1.23 -1.82 29.70
C PRO A 149 -1.77 -3.23 29.44
N GLY A 150 -2.80 -3.37 28.62
CA GLY A 150 -3.38 -4.65 28.19
C GLY A 150 -2.77 -5.26 26.94
N GLY A 151 -1.67 -4.69 26.40
CA GLY A 151 -1.05 -5.15 25.16
C GLY A 151 -1.74 -4.69 23.87
N GLU A 152 -2.83 -3.93 23.98
CA GLU A 152 -3.53 -3.37 22.83
C GLU A 152 -2.73 -2.24 22.17
N ARG A 153 -2.81 -2.14 20.83
CA ARG A 153 -2.21 -1.02 20.10
C ARG A 153 -2.85 0.31 20.52
N LEU A 154 -2.04 1.27 20.95
CA LEU A 154 -2.52 2.62 21.18
C LEU A 154 -2.83 3.29 19.85
N ALA A 155 -4.13 3.49 19.59
CA ALA A 155 -4.62 4.14 18.38
C ALA A 155 -5.73 5.13 18.70
N LYS A 156 -5.85 6.21 17.88
CA LYS A 156 -6.88 7.23 18.02
C LYS A 156 -8.30 6.65 18.12
N ARG A 157 -8.58 5.59 17.36
CA ARG A 157 -9.88 4.89 17.35
C ARG A 157 -10.18 4.13 18.65
N GLY A 158 -9.15 3.77 19.42
CA GLY A 158 -9.27 3.11 20.72
C GLY A 158 -9.28 4.06 21.92
N GLY A 159 -9.45 5.37 21.72
CA GLY A 159 -9.46 6.35 22.80
C GLY A 159 -8.10 6.53 23.49
N ALA A 160 -7.00 6.22 22.80
CA ALA A 160 -5.65 6.37 23.37
C ALA A 160 -5.42 7.81 23.84
N PRO A 161 -4.84 8.01 25.05
CA PRO A 161 -4.55 9.34 25.58
C PRO A 161 -3.54 10.05 24.68
N THR A 162 -3.73 11.34 24.46
CA THR A 162 -2.79 12.17 23.72
C THR A 162 -1.48 12.37 24.49
N LEU A 163 -0.41 12.77 23.81
CA LEU A 163 0.86 13.11 24.48
C LEU A 163 0.66 14.22 25.52
N ALA A 164 -0.21 15.20 25.25
CA ALA A 164 -0.55 16.27 26.19
C ALA A 164 -1.19 15.72 27.47
N THR A 165 -2.11 14.75 27.35
CA THR A 165 -2.77 14.10 28.50
C THR A 165 -1.78 13.27 29.32
N ARG A 166 -0.82 12.60 28.67
CA ARG A 166 0.24 11.85 29.37
C ARG A 166 1.23 12.78 30.08
N GLY A 167 1.58 13.91 29.49
CA GLY A 167 2.46 14.91 30.10
C GLY A 167 1.85 15.58 31.34
N ALA A 168 0.53 15.69 31.41
CA ALA A 168 -0.19 16.22 32.58
C ALA A 168 -0.27 15.23 33.75
N ALA A 169 -0.27 13.91 33.47
CA ALA A 169 -0.33 12.85 34.49
C ALA A 169 1.04 12.48 35.09
N GLY A 170 2.13 13.00 34.53
CA GLY A 170 3.50 12.71 34.95
C GLY A 170 4.20 13.85 35.70
N ARG A 171 3.43 14.80 36.27
CA ARG A 171 3.95 15.85 37.16
C ARG A 171 3.45 15.66 38.57
#